data_420dd3f29c7dd529cd473947f6ede612
#
_entry.id   420dd3f29c7dd529cd473947f6ede612
#
_cell.length_a   1.000
_cell.length_b   1.000
_cell.length_c   1.000
_cell.angle_alpha   90.00
_cell.angle_beta   90.00
_cell.angle_gamma   90.00
#
_symmetry.space_group_name_H-M   'P 1'
#
loop_
_entity.id
_entity.type
_entity.pdbx_description
1 polymer ?
#
loop_
_entity_poly.entity_id
_entity_poly.type
_entity_poly.pdbx_seq_one_letter_code
_entity_poly.pdbx_strand_id
1 'polypeptide(L)'
;MAKKAPYGKLNLIQDQLNAAVLAFLSTKDGSYTLEDIKLINGSRNRLNFTYLEKDYIIDFHYNNDGTTTIDLTPGGQDPLKTEMAEFIKDSHICTVEEIKGFKNPWFTFEGIDYEDFIEVVSLIKEEDGISETCHKTDDIREIWIIESNKKEKVTITFFKTSTKVMVQGKPLSLFSNVYTSLIMLLDVEKVPEIMNQHLTVAKKVSKEAIVSELEYYLPNCSDKIQPMMKPLCYQSIFNLKIHDEMFDYGFLSFPAFKLLEGHLRYIMDDKSIPLDNNRFSMFTKIKDPTNPKNEL
;
A
#
# COMPACT_ATOMS: atom_id res chain seq x y z
N MET A 1 -11.75 16.61 25.61
CA MET A 1 -10.95 16.10 24.48
C MET A 1 -9.72 16.98 24.33
N ALA A 2 -8.51 16.42 24.43
CA ALA A 2 -7.29 17.22 24.19
C ALA A 2 -7.28 17.65 22.71
N LYS A 3 -7.02 18.95 22.45
CA LYS A 3 -6.88 19.46 21.07
C LYS A 3 -5.72 18.72 20.41
N LYS A 4 -6.00 18.03 19.31
CA LYS A 4 -4.97 17.38 18.49
C LYS A 4 -3.99 18.47 18.02
N ALA A 5 -2.70 18.28 18.26
CA ALA A 5 -1.69 19.22 17.78
C ALA A 5 -1.80 19.31 16.24
N PRO A 6 -1.78 20.51 15.64
CA PRO A 6 -2.04 20.69 14.21
C PRO A 6 -1.07 19.93 13.32
N TYR A 7 0.15 19.66 13.80
CA TYR A 7 1.18 18.92 13.08
C TYR A 7 1.54 17.60 13.76
N GLY A 8 0.60 17.03 14.51
CA GLY A 8 0.79 15.75 15.20
C GLY A 8 0.41 14.55 14.35
N LYS A 9 1.23 13.50 14.39
CA LYS A 9 0.96 12.20 13.74
C LYS A 9 0.73 12.29 12.23
N LEU A 10 1.59 13.01 11.54
CA LEU A 10 1.58 13.11 10.07
C LEU A 10 2.22 11.87 9.45
N ASN A 11 1.67 11.40 8.33
CA ASN A 11 2.26 10.32 7.54
C ASN A 11 3.31 10.92 6.59
N LEU A 12 4.56 11.06 7.07
CA LEU A 12 5.65 11.65 6.31
C LEU A 12 6.75 10.63 6.03
N ILE A 13 7.28 10.66 4.81
CA ILE A 13 8.49 9.94 4.41
C ILE A 13 9.68 10.68 5.02
N GLN A 14 10.24 10.12 6.10
CA GLN A 14 11.26 10.78 6.91
C GLN A 14 12.50 11.16 6.10
N ASP A 15 12.93 10.29 5.19
CA ASP A 15 14.11 10.50 4.35
C ASP A 15 13.90 11.59 3.28
N GLN A 16 12.65 12.02 3.04
CA GLN A 16 12.31 13.09 2.08
C GLN A 16 12.06 14.45 2.75
N LEU A 17 12.15 14.53 4.07
CA LEU A 17 11.89 15.78 4.79
C LEU A 17 12.87 16.89 4.40
N ASN A 18 14.17 16.58 4.26
CA ASN A 18 15.16 17.57 3.81
C ASN A 18 14.82 18.11 2.41
N ALA A 19 14.38 17.25 1.49
CA ALA A 19 13.98 17.66 0.15
C ALA A 19 12.74 18.55 0.17
N ALA A 20 11.75 18.26 1.03
CA ALA A 20 10.56 19.09 1.21
C ALA A 20 10.89 20.45 1.81
N VAL A 21 11.77 20.49 2.81
CA VAL A 21 12.26 21.77 3.41
C VAL A 21 12.99 22.61 2.37
N LEU A 22 13.90 21.98 1.60
CA LEU A 22 14.63 22.66 0.53
C LEU A 22 13.68 23.24 -0.52
N ALA A 23 12.68 22.46 -0.93
CA ALA A 23 11.65 22.91 -1.87
C ALA A 23 10.90 24.12 -1.32
N PHE A 24 10.49 24.11 -0.03
CA PHE A 24 9.86 25.26 0.60
C PHE A 24 10.76 26.50 0.58
N LEU A 25 12.00 26.39 1.05
CA LEU A 25 12.94 27.51 1.11
C LEU A 25 13.22 28.08 -0.29
N SER A 26 13.24 27.23 -1.31
CA SER A 26 13.42 27.66 -2.70
C SER A 26 12.25 28.48 -3.26
N THR A 27 11.09 28.46 -2.61
CA THR A 27 9.94 29.33 -2.97
C THR A 27 10.03 30.72 -2.36
N LYS A 28 10.99 30.96 -1.47
CA LYS A 28 11.14 32.22 -0.73
C LYS A 28 12.23 33.09 -1.35
N ASP A 29 11.96 34.38 -1.42
CA ASP A 29 12.95 35.36 -1.84
C ASP A 29 13.91 35.64 -0.66
N GLY A 30 15.19 35.32 -0.83
CA GLY A 30 16.21 35.61 0.17
C GLY A 30 17.27 34.50 0.29
N SER A 31 18.36 34.85 1.01
CA SER A 31 19.43 33.89 1.28
C SER A 31 19.01 32.92 2.40
N TYR A 32 19.36 31.66 2.24
CA TYR A 32 19.17 30.65 3.26
C TYR A 32 20.36 29.67 3.31
N THR A 33 20.55 29.06 4.48
CA THR A 33 21.39 27.88 4.64
C THR A 33 20.56 26.78 5.28
N LEU A 34 20.78 25.53 4.89
CA LEU A 34 20.06 24.38 5.39
C LEU A 34 21.06 23.32 5.85
N GLU A 35 20.89 22.83 7.09
CA GLU A 35 21.60 21.66 7.56
C GLU A 35 20.73 20.41 7.37
N ASP A 36 21.40 19.24 7.30
CA ASP A 36 20.68 17.99 7.35
C ASP A 36 19.96 17.79 8.70
N ILE A 37 18.81 17.14 8.67
CA ILE A 37 18.08 16.75 9.88
C ILE A 37 18.94 15.75 10.66
N LYS A 38 19.26 16.08 11.92
CA LYS A 38 20.14 15.28 12.80
C LYS A 38 19.37 14.72 13.98
N LEU A 39 19.61 13.45 14.30
CA LEU A 39 19.11 12.83 15.53
C LEU A 39 19.70 13.54 16.75
N ILE A 40 18.82 13.98 17.67
CA ILE A 40 19.21 14.59 18.93
C ILE A 40 19.14 13.57 20.07
N ASN A 41 17.98 12.92 20.23
CA ASN A 41 17.80 11.84 21.20
C ASN A 41 16.54 11.05 20.89
N GLY A 42 16.52 9.74 21.17
CA GLY A 42 15.36 8.88 21.02
C GLY A 42 14.69 9.00 19.65
N SER A 43 13.50 9.56 19.60
CA SER A 43 12.74 9.82 18.37
C SER A 43 12.86 11.25 17.85
N ARG A 44 13.59 12.12 18.58
CA ARG A 44 13.66 13.56 18.26
C ARG A 44 14.79 13.86 17.30
N ASN A 45 14.45 14.37 16.14
CA ASN A 45 15.36 14.81 15.09
C ASN A 45 15.23 16.31 14.90
N ARG A 46 16.33 17.02 14.70
CA ARG A 46 16.37 18.48 14.61
C ARG A 46 16.84 18.95 13.25
N LEU A 47 16.11 19.90 12.73
CA LEU A 47 16.47 20.73 11.60
C LEU A 47 16.94 22.08 12.11
N ASN A 48 18.15 22.51 11.70
CA ASN A 48 18.61 23.89 11.81
C ASN A 48 18.69 24.48 10.42
N PHE A 49 18.24 25.72 10.28
CA PHE A 49 18.40 26.49 9.04
C PHE A 49 18.46 27.98 9.35
N THR A 50 19.07 28.75 8.47
CA THR A 50 19.04 30.22 8.52
C THR A 50 18.23 30.73 7.35
N TYR A 51 17.49 31.82 7.54
CA TYR A 51 16.80 32.55 6.50
C TYR A 51 16.88 34.03 6.78
N LEU A 52 17.37 34.82 5.83
CA LEU A 52 17.62 36.26 6.00
C LEU A 52 18.42 36.56 7.29
N GLU A 53 19.54 35.85 7.47
CA GLU A 53 20.46 35.99 8.62
C GLU A 53 19.86 35.65 10.00
N LYS A 54 18.64 35.08 10.05
CA LYS A 54 18.01 34.65 11.29
C LYS A 54 18.03 33.11 11.37
N ASP A 55 18.40 32.59 12.55
CA ASP A 55 18.45 31.15 12.82
C ASP A 55 17.08 30.60 13.23
N TYR A 56 16.78 29.43 12.72
CA TYR A 56 15.52 28.70 12.97
C TYR A 56 15.79 27.26 13.37
N ILE A 57 14.93 26.76 14.26
CA ILE A 57 14.98 25.39 14.74
C ILE A 57 13.58 24.77 14.63
N ILE A 58 13.51 23.58 14.04
CA ILE A 58 12.30 22.74 14.02
C ILE A 58 12.70 21.33 14.45
N ASP A 59 11.90 20.74 15.33
CA ASP A 59 12.09 19.35 15.73
C ASP A 59 11.03 18.43 15.07
N PHE A 60 11.50 17.28 14.60
CA PHE A 60 10.67 16.21 14.08
C PHE A 60 10.74 15.03 15.05
N HIS A 61 9.59 14.60 15.57
CA HIS A 61 9.51 13.42 16.40
C HIS A 61 9.05 12.23 15.54
N TYR A 62 9.94 11.27 15.33
CA TYR A 62 9.65 10.03 14.61
C TYR A 62 8.99 9.05 15.58
N ASN A 63 7.66 8.95 15.50
CA ASN A 63 6.86 8.16 16.43
C ASN A 63 7.01 6.65 16.15
N ASN A 64 6.83 5.82 17.19
CA ASN A 64 6.90 4.36 17.05
C ASN A 64 5.85 3.78 16.11
N ASP A 65 4.75 4.50 15.88
CA ASP A 65 3.70 4.13 14.93
C ASP A 65 4.03 4.52 13.46
N GLY A 66 5.28 4.96 13.20
CA GLY A 66 5.75 5.38 11.88
C GLY A 66 5.27 6.77 11.44
N THR A 67 4.48 7.49 12.28
CA THR A 67 4.12 8.89 12.01
C THR A 67 5.23 9.83 12.43
N THR A 68 5.16 11.06 11.94
CA THR A 68 6.03 12.16 12.35
C THR A 68 5.20 13.28 12.97
N THR A 69 5.68 13.85 14.08
CA THR A 69 5.11 15.06 14.65
C THR A 69 6.11 16.19 14.44
N ILE A 70 5.65 17.31 13.90
CA ILE A 70 6.47 18.52 13.73
C ILE A 70 6.26 19.41 14.95
N ASP A 71 7.35 19.71 15.66
CA ASP A 71 7.36 20.59 16.83
C ASP A 71 8.02 21.93 16.47
N LEU A 72 7.24 22.99 16.50
CA LEU A 72 7.66 24.35 16.17
C LEU A 72 8.10 25.16 17.40
N THR A 73 8.04 24.58 18.60
CA THR A 73 8.35 25.31 19.86
C THR A 73 9.84 25.64 20.06
N PRO A 74 10.82 24.82 19.62
CA PRO A 74 12.22 25.13 19.78
C PRO A 74 12.61 26.44 19.09
N GLY A 75 13.33 27.30 19.77
CA GLY A 75 13.73 28.64 19.26
C GLY A 75 12.59 29.66 19.13
N GLY A 76 11.43 29.38 19.72
CA GLY A 76 10.24 30.22 19.68
C GLY A 76 9.33 29.99 18.46
N GLN A 77 8.14 30.55 18.56
CA GLN A 77 7.16 30.52 17.45
C GLN A 77 7.52 31.60 16.43
N ASP A 78 7.37 31.27 15.15
CA ASP A 78 7.63 32.17 14.04
C ASP A 78 6.71 31.80 12.85
N PRO A 79 6.15 32.82 12.14
CA PRO A 79 5.29 32.57 10.98
C PRO A 79 5.96 31.70 9.90
N LEU A 80 7.25 31.89 9.63
CA LEU A 80 7.99 31.13 8.62
C LEU A 80 8.00 29.63 8.95
N LYS A 81 8.17 29.27 10.24
CA LYS A 81 8.12 27.87 10.68
C LYS A 81 6.73 27.27 10.51
N THR A 82 5.69 28.07 10.75
CA THR A 82 4.29 27.65 10.55
C THR A 82 4.00 27.41 9.07
N GLU A 83 4.41 28.34 8.20
CA GLU A 83 4.28 28.19 6.76
C GLU A 83 5.04 26.94 6.23
N MET A 84 6.26 26.73 6.73
CA MET A 84 7.05 25.54 6.39
C MET A 84 6.34 24.24 6.83
N ALA A 85 5.79 24.21 8.05
CA ALA A 85 5.08 23.03 8.55
C ALA A 85 3.80 22.73 7.76
N GLU A 86 3.04 23.75 7.36
CA GLU A 86 1.89 23.59 6.46
C GLU A 86 2.33 23.08 5.08
N PHE A 87 3.40 23.64 4.52
CA PHE A 87 3.95 23.18 3.26
C PHE A 87 4.37 21.71 3.34
N ILE A 88 5.11 21.30 4.37
CA ILE A 88 5.55 19.92 4.57
C ILE A 88 4.34 18.98 4.70
N LYS A 89 3.32 19.38 5.47
CA LYS A 89 2.11 18.60 5.70
C LYS A 89 1.35 18.28 4.41
N ASP A 90 1.35 19.21 3.46
CA ASP A 90 0.60 19.10 2.21
C ASP A 90 1.50 18.75 1.00
N SER A 91 2.82 18.60 1.22
CA SER A 91 3.80 18.37 0.16
C SER A 91 3.79 16.93 -0.31
N HIS A 92 3.50 16.70 -1.59
CA HIS A 92 3.62 15.39 -2.24
C HIS A 92 5.06 14.83 -2.26
N ILE A 93 6.08 15.64 -1.93
CA ILE A 93 7.47 15.21 -1.85
C ILE A 93 7.67 14.24 -0.68
N CYS A 94 7.04 14.52 0.46
CA CYS A 94 7.27 13.77 1.70
C CYS A 94 5.99 13.24 2.36
N THR A 95 4.79 13.48 1.83
CA THR A 95 3.56 12.93 2.40
C THR A 95 3.27 11.54 1.85
N VAL A 96 2.82 10.66 2.73
CA VAL A 96 2.19 9.39 2.37
C VAL A 96 0.71 9.51 2.66
N GLU A 97 -0.09 9.36 1.63
CA GLU A 97 -1.53 9.50 1.78
C GLU A 97 -2.15 8.23 2.36
N GLU A 98 -3.05 8.44 3.31
CA GLU A 98 -3.85 7.37 3.89
C GLU A 98 -4.90 6.94 2.88
N ILE A 99 -4.93 5.65 2.55
CA ILE A 99 -5.94 5.09 1.67
C ILE A 99 -7.28 5.10 2.41
N LYS A 100 -8.18 5.94 1.95
CA LYS A 100 -9.56 5.97 2.44
C LYS A 100 -10.27 4.70 1.99
N GLY A 101 -11.21 4.22 2.78
CA GLY A 101 -12.01 3.06 2.40
C GLY A 101 -11.88 1.87 3.35
N PHE A 102 -10.86 1.81 4.19
CA PHE A 102 -10.81 0.83 5.27
C PHE A 102 -11.50 1.34 6.53
N LYS A 103 -12.30 0.47 7.18
CA LYS A 103 -12.99 0.81 8.44
C LYS A 103 -12.05 0.86 9.62
N ASN A 104 -11.00 0.02 9.60
CA ASN A 104 -10.06 -0.16 10.70
C ASN A 104 -8.63 -0.29 10.17
N PRO A 105 -7.61 0.00 10.98
CA PRO A 105 -6.21 -0.25 10.67
C PRO A 105 -5.82 -1.74 10.87
N TRP A 106 -6.78 -2.62 10.68
CA TRP A 106 -6.61 -4.07 10.71
C TRP A 106 -7.72 -4.76 9.92
N PHE A 107 -7.43 -5.96 9.45
CA PHE A 107 -8.42 -6.88 8.88
C PHE A 107 -8.09 -8.32 9.23
N THR A 108 -9.07 -9.20 9.06
CA THR A 108 -8.91 -10.63 9.32
C THR A 108 -9.59 -11.46 8.25
N PHE A 109 -8.95 -12.57 7.88
CA PHE A 109 -9.50 -13.61 7.02
C PHE A 109 -9.45 -14.94 7.74
N GLU A 110 -10.41 -15.82 7.48
CA GLU A 110 -10.51 -17.15 8.11
C GLU A 110 -10.61 -18.23 7.03
N GLY A 111 -10.10 -19.42 7.35
CA GLY A 111 -10.13 -20.56 6.43
C GLY A 111 -9.09 -20.45 5.31
N ILE A 112 -7.96 -19.80 5.59
CA ILE A 112 -6.85 -19.68 4.66
C ILE A 112 -5.96 -20.92 4.79
N ASP A 113 -5.67 -21.58 3.67
CA ASP A 113 -4.66 -22.63 3.64
C ASP A 113 -3.27 -22.06 3.93
N TYR A 114 -2.47 -22.80 4.69
CA TYR A 114 -1.16 -22.32 5.11
C TYR A 114 -0.14 -22.27 3.98
N GLU A 115 -0.16 -23.23 3.07
CA GLU A 115 0.80 -23.29 1.96
C GLU A 115 0.52 -22.16 0.99
N ASP A 116 -0.75 -21.97 0.60
CA ASP A 116 -1.17 -20.84 -0.24
C ASP A 116 -0.84 -19.48 0.40
N PHE A 117 -1.04 -19.38 1.72
CA PHE A 117 -0.71 -18.17 2.48
C PHE A 117 0.79 -17.85 2.42
N ILE A 118 1.67 -18.85 2.62
CA ILE A 118 3.12 -18.64 2.58
C ILE A 118 3.59 -18.23 1.18
N GLU A 119 3.00 -18.79 0.14
CA GLU A 119 3.30 -18.39 -1.24
C GLU A 119 2.95 -16.92 -1.47
N VAL A 120 1.78 -16.47 -1.04
CA VAL A 120 1.36 -15.06 -1.16
C VAL A 120 2.27 -14.13 -0.34
N VAL A 121 2.62 -14.49 0.89
CA VAL A 121 3.56 -13.70 1.70
C VAL A 121 4.94 -13.62 1.03
N SER A 122 5.40 -14.70 0.40
CA SER A 122 6.66 -14.72 -0.34
C SER A 122 6.61 -13.79 -1.55
N LEU A 123 5.51 -13.80 -2.31
CA LEU A 123 5.32 -12.90 -3.44
C LEU A 123 5.31 -11.42 -3.01
N ILE A 124 4.64 -11.10 -1.90
CA ILE A 124 4.65 -9.73 -1.35
C ILE A 124 6.08 -9.29 -1.00
N LYS A 125 6.89 -10.18 -0.41
CA LYS A 125 8.28 -9.88 -0.03
C LYS A 125 9.23 -9.72 -1.22
N GLU A 126 8.90 -10.31 -2.36
CA GLU A 126 9.67 -10.19 -3.61
C GLU A 126 9.39 -8.88 -4.36
N GLU A 127 8.38 -8.12 -3.97
CA GLU A 127 8.10 -6.83 -4.60
C GLU A 127 9.22 -5.80 -4.34
N ASP A 128 9.51 -5.00 -5.35
CA ASP A 128 10.55 -3.96 -5.27
C ASP A 128 10.25 -2.96 -4.13
N GLY A 129 11.24 -2.78 -3.27
CA GLY A 129 11.14 -1.84 -2.16
C GLY A 129 10.41 -2.39 -0.92
N ILE A 130 10.08 -3.67 -0.89
CA ILE A 130 9.53 -4.35 0.29
C ILE A 130 10.61 -5.22 0.94
N SER A 131 10.65 -5.21 2.26
CA SER A 131 11.58 -6.02 3.06
C SER A 131 10.90 -6.60 4.28
N GLU A 132 11.28 -7.82 4.64
CA GLU A 132 10.93 -8.42 5.92
C GLU A 132 11.87 -7.89 6.99
N THR A 133 11.33 -7.25 8.02
CA THR A 133 12.11 -6.72 9.15
C THR A 133 12.09 -7.63 10.36
N CYS A 134 11.11 -8.53 10.46
CA CYS A 134 11.00 -9.50 11.55
C CYS A 134 10.13 -10.69 11.14
N HIS A 135 10.60 -11.89 11.48
CA HIS A 135 9.82 -13.13 11.41
C HIS A 135 9.92 -13.86 12.74
N LYS A 136 8.78 -14.23 13.31
CA LYS A 136 8.68 -14.98 14.55
C LYS A 136 7.66 -16.09 14.42
N THR A 137 7.98 -17.26 14.95
CA THR A 137 7.06 -18.38 15.00
C THR A 137 7.00 -18.96 16.40
N ASP A 138 5.81 -19.32 16.83
CA ASP A 138 5.56 -20.14 18.04
C ASP A 138 4.56 -21.26 17.70
N ASP A 139 4.15 -22.04 18.70
CA ASP A 139 3.23 -23.18 18.50
C ASP A 139 1.83 -22.75 18.07
N ILE A 140 1.45 -21.51 18.33
CA ILE A 140 0.09 -20.98 18.13
C ILE A 140 0.00 -20.14 16.85
N ARG A 141 1.06 -19.38 16.56
CA ARG A 141 1.03 -18.37 15.49
C ARG A 141 2.39 -18.15 14.85
N GLU A 142 2.33 -17.53 13.72
CA GLU A 142 3.50 -17.06 12.98
C GLU A 142 3.30 -15.60 12.61
N ILE A 143 4.33 -14.76 12.78
CA ILE A 143 4.22 -13.30 12.66
C ILE A 143 5.32 -12.80 11.73
N TRP A 144 4.92 -12.04 10.72
CA TRP A 144 5.82 -11.30 9.83
C TRP A 144 5.60 -9.81 10.02
N ILE A 145 6.69 -9.06 10.07
CA ILE A 145 6.67 -7.61 9.97
C ILE A 145 7.35 -7.24 8.66
N ILE A 146 6.58 -6.64 7.78
CA ILE A 146 7.00 -6.21 6.45
C ILE A 146 7.07 -4.68 6.44
N GLU A 147 8.10 -4.14 5.81
CA GLU A 147 8.32 -2.71 5.68
C GLU A 147 8.58 -2.34 4.22
N SER A 148 7.96 -1.26 3.73
CA SER A 148 8.23 -0.69 2.41
C SER A 148 9.39 0.30 2.44
N ASN A 149 9.93 0.66 1.27
CA ASN A 149 10.92 1.72 1.12
C ASN A 149 10.41 3.10 1.60
N LYS A 150 9.08 3.29 1.68
CA LYS A 150 8.43 4.48 2.24
C LYS A 150 8.26 4.40 3.77
N LYS A 151 8.88 3.42 4.44
CA LYS A 151 8.78 3.18 5.89
C LYS A 151 7.36 2.84 6.37
N GLU A 152 6.51 2.38 5.46
CA GLU A 152 5.22 1.80 5.84
C GLU A 152 5.47 0.43 6.48
N LYS A 153 4.75 0.12 7.58
CA LYS A 153 4.87 -1.16 8.28
C LYS A 153 3.54 -1.87 8.37
N VAL A 154 3.58 -3.15 8.07
CA VAL A 154 2.44 -4.06 8.22
C VAL A 154 2.87 -5.29 9.01
N THR A 155 2.07 -5.67 9.99
CA THR A 155 2.23 -6.92 10.74
C THR A 155 1.20 -7.93 10.25
N ILE A 156 1.67 -9.07 9.75
CA ILE A 156 0.84 -10.19 9.31
C ILE A 156 1.00 -11.30 10.34
N THR A 157 -0.12 -11.80 10.87
CA THR A 157 -0.14 -12.89 11.84
C THR A 157 -1.00 -14.03 11.30
N PHE A 158 -0.43 -15.21 11.17
CA PHE A 158 -1.14 -16.45 10.87
C PHE A 158 -1.36 -17.24 12.16
N PHE A 159 -2.61 -17.59 12.48
CA PHE A 159 -2.96 -18.43 13.63
C PHE A 159 -3.14 -19.88 13.19
N LYS A 160 -2.19 -20.74 13.58
CA LYS A 160 -2.07 -22.14 13.11
C LYS A 160 -3.31 -22.99 13.40
N THR A 161 -3.94 -22.80 14.55
CA THR A 161 -5.08 -23.62 14.98
C THR A 161 -6.37 -23.25 14.28
N SER A 162 -6.57 -21.95 14.01
CA SER A 162 -7.82 -21.44 13.44
C SER A 162 -7.73 -21.13 11.96
N THR A 163 -6.56 -21.34 11.32
CA THR A 163 -6.30 -20.96 9.92
C THR A 163 -6.73 -19.52 9.60
N LYS A 164 -6.55 -18.65 10.60
CA LYS A 164 -6.93 -17.24 10.53
C LYS A 164 -5.71 -16.39 10.27
N VAL A 165 -5.83 -15.47 9.33
CA VAL A 165 -4.85 -14.41 9.10
C VAL A 165 -5.38 -13.12 9.71
N MET A 166 -4.54 -12.40 10.45
CA MET A 166 -4.79 -11.04 10.91
C MET A 166 -3.70 -10.13 10.41
N VAL A 167 -4.07 -9.03 9.82
CA VAL A 167 -3.16 -7.99 9.34
C VAL A 167 -3.44 -6.70 10.10
N GLN A 168 -2.36 -6.07 10.57
CA GLN A 168 -2.41 -4.83 11.32
C GLN A 168 -1.41 -3.84 10.71
N GLY A 169 -1.81 -2.60 10.53
CA GLY A 169 -0.99 -1.54 9.98
C GLY A 169 -1.83 -0.32 9.67
N LYS A 170 -1.18 0.75 9.25
CA LYS A 170 -1.91 1.90 8.73
C LYS A 170 -2.48 1.56 7.35
N PRO A 171 -3.68 2.03 7.02
CA PRO A 171 -4.25 1.84 5.68
C PRO A 171 -3.54 2.73 4.65
N LEU A 172 -2.29 2.40 4.38
CA LEU A 172 -1.42 2.97 3.37
C LEU A 172 -1.24 1.97 2.21
N SER A 173 -0.37 2.27 1.27
CA SER A 173 -0.15 1.47 0.07
C SER A 173 0.21 0.01 0.38
N LEU A 174 1.17 -0.22 1.28
CA LEU A 174 1.57 -1.58 1.68
C LEU A 174 0.41 -2.36 2.34
N PHE A 175 -0.37 -1.72 3.21
CA PHE A 175 -1.52 -2.35 3.86
C PHE A 175 -2.59 -2.76 2.83
N SER A 176 -2.86 -1.89 1.86
CA SER A 176 -3.79 -2.16 0.77
C SER A 176 -3.31 -3.30 -0.13
N ASN A 177 -2.03 -3.32 -0.46
CA ASN A 177 -1.41 -4.39 -1.24
C ASN A 177 -1.56 -5.76 -0.53
N VAL A 178 -1.20 -5.83 0.75
CA VAL A 178 -1.37 -7.05 1.57
C VAL A 178 -2.84 -7.49 1.62
N TYR A 179 -3.79 -6.54 1.79
CA TYR A 179 -5.22 -6.84 1.75
C TYR A 179 -5.62 -7.49 0.43
N THR A 180 -5.23 -6.88 -0.69
CA THR A 180 -5.61 -7.35 -2.03
C THR A 180 -4.98 -8.70 -2.36
N SER A 181 -3.73 -8.92 -1.93
CA SER A 181 -3.05 -10.19 -2.17
C SER A 181 -3.66 -11.34 -1.35
N LEU A 182 -4.04 -11.09 -0.11
CA LEU A 182 -4.61 -12.12 0.77
C LEU A 182 -6.09 -12.41 0.50
N ILE A 183 -6.88 -11.43 0.05
CA ILE A 183 -8.31 -11.66 -0.23
C ILE A 183 -8.52 -12.66 -1.37
N MET A 184 -7.52 -12.83 -2.25
CA MET A 184 -7.55 -13.80 -3.35
C MET A 184 -7.51 -15.26 -2.87
N LEU A 185 -7.07 -15.49 -1.63
CA LEU A 185 -7.04 -16.82 -1.01
C LEU A 185 -8.40 -17.25 -0.44
N LEU A 186 -9.37 -16.34 -0.42
CA LEU A 186 -10.70 -16.64 0.11
C LEU A 186 -11.58 -17.35 -0.92
N ASP A 187 -12.49 -18.17 -0.40
CA ASP A 187 -13.61 -18.64 -1.21
C ASP A 187 -14.34 -17.46 -1.85
N VAL A 188 -14.54 -17.55 -3.15
CA VAL A 188 -15.25 -16.55 -3.97
C VAL A 188 -16.53 -16.05 -3.34
N GLU A 189 -17.26 -16.99 -2.72
CA GLU A 189 -18.55 -16.72 -2.11
C GLU A 189 -18.49 -15.83 -0.88
N LYS A 190 -17.35 -15.82 -0.19
CA LYS A 190 -17.10 -15.04 1.02
C LYS A 190 -16.57 -13.63 0.73
N VAL A 191 -15.97 -13.42 -0.44
CA VAL A 191 -15.31 -12.15 -0.79
C VAL A 191 -16.21 -10.93 -0.60
N PRO A 192 -17.47 -10.87 -1.08
CA PRO A 192 -18.33 -9.70 -0.89
C PRO A 192 -18.66 -9.41 0.57
N GLU A 193 -18.86 -10.46 1.39
CA GLU A 193 -19.12 -10.31 2.82
C GLU A 193 -17.92 -9.72 3.55
N ILE A 194 -16.74 -10.27 3.30
CA ILE A 194 -15.47 -9.82 3.90
C ILE A 194 -15.15 -8.39 3.47
N MET A 195 -15.34 -8.04 2.20
CA MET A 195 -15.15 -6.66 1.74
C MET A 195 -16.12 -5.70 2.42
N ASN A 196 -17.40 -6.06 2.53
CA ASN A 196 -18.38 -5.25 3.28
C ASN A 196 -18.02 -5.12 4.77
N GLN A 197 -17.34 -6.12 5.35
CA GLN A 197 -16.89 -6.07 6.74
C GLN A 197 -15.75 -5.07 6.94
N HIS A 198 -14.78 -5.02 6.03
CA HIS A 198 -13.54 -4.27 6.21
C HIS A 198 -13.50 -2.93 5.50
N LEU A 199 -14.25 -2.77 4.41
CA LEU A 199 -14.29 -1.53 3.65
C LEU A 199 -15.50 -0.66 3.99
N THR A 200 -15.32 0.66 3.87
CA THR A 200 -16.41 1.66 4.00
C THR A 200 -17.17 1.75 2.67
N VAL A 201 -17.89 0.72 2.31
CA VAL A 201 -18.68 0.72 1.07
C VAL A 201 -20.04 1.32 1.32
N ALA A 202 -20.44 2.31 0.52
CA ALA A 202 -21.73 3.01 0.70
C ALA A 202 -22.95 2.13 0.39
N LYS A 203 -22.79 1.04 -0.35
CA LYS A 203 -23.85 0.08 -0.67
C LYS A 203 -23.43 -1.34 -0.33
N LYS A 204 -24.29 -2.06 0.39
CA LYS A 204 -24.16 -3.51 0.51
C LYS A 204 -24.42 -4.12 -0.87
N VAL A 205 -23.41 -4.75 -1.44
CA VAL A 205 -23.52 -5.46 -2.71
C VAL A 205 -23.78 -6.92 -2.40
N SER A 206 -24.87 -7.50 -2.93
CA SER A 206 -25.15 -8.91 -2.76
C SER A 206 -24.35 -9.76 -3.77
N LYS A 207 -24.13 -11.03 -3.43
CA LYS A 207 -23.47 -12.00 -4.31
C LYS A 207 -24.23 -12.14 -5.63
N GLU A 208 -25.56 -12.24 -5.56
CA GLU A 208 -26.42 -12.42 -6.74
C GLU A 208 -26.27 -11.24 -7.71
N ALA A 209 -26.15 -10.02 -7.19
CA ALA A 209 -25.93 -8.84 -8.02
C ALA A 209 -24.58 -8.89 -8.75
N ILE A 210 -23.54 -9.39 -8.08
CA ILE A 210 -22.20 -9.53 -8.69
C ILE A 210 -22.23 -10.62 -9.77
N VAL A 211 -22.85 -11.77 -9.50
CA VAL A 211 -22.97 -12.88 -10.45
C VAL A 211 -23.73 -12.43 -11.69
N SER A 212 -24.89 -11.80 -11.51
CA SER A 212 -25.70 -11.30 -12.64
C SER A 212 -24.94 -10.28 -13.48
N GLU A 213 -24.10 -9.47 -12.85
CA GLU A 213 -23.32 -8.48 -13.58
C GLU A 213 -22.12 -9.10 -14.29
N LEU A 214 -21.51 -10.15 -13.73
CA LEU A 214 -20.51 -10.96 -14.46
C LEU A 214 -21.10 -11.56 -15.72
N GLU A 215 -22.30 -12.12 -15.63
CA GLU A 215 -23.03 -12.66 -16.78
C GLU A 215 -23.37 -11.57 -17.81
N TYR A 216 -23.68 -10.35 -17.36
CA TYR A 216 -23.92 -9.22 -18.24
C TYR A 216 -22.66 -8.78 -18.99
N TYR A 217 -21.51 -8.67 -18.31
CA TYR A 217 -20.24 -8.27 -18.95
C TYR A 217 -19.61 -9.38 -19.78
N LEU A 218 -19.83 -10.65 -19.40
CA LEU A 218 -19.22 -11.83 -20.04
C LEU A 218 -20.28 -12.88 -20.40
N PRO A 219 -21.29 -12.55 -21.23
CA PRO A 219 -22.47 -13.38 -21.45
C PRO A 219 -22.19 -14.76 -22.08
N ASN A 220 -21.05 -14.91 -22.79
CA ASN A 220 -20.71 -16.14 -23.48
C ASN A 220 -19.55 -16.91 -22.84
N CYS A 221 -18.98 -16.42 -21.73
CA CYS A 221 -17.80 -17.01 -21.13
C CYS A 221 -17.79 -17.00 -19.61
N SER A 222 -18.81 -16.49 -18.94
CA SER A 222 -18.88 -16.48 -17.47
C SER A 222 -18.76 -17.87 -16.85
N ASP A 223 -19.32 -18.87 -17.48
CA ASP A 223 -19.24 -20.30 -17.12
C ASP A 223 -17.92 -20.98 -17.51
N LYS A 224 -17.17 -20.39 -18.46
CA LYS A 224 -15.89 -20.91 -18.97
C LYS A 224 -14.68 -20.32 -18.21
N ILE A 225 -14.90 -19.35 -17.35
CA ILE A 225 -13.84 -18.78 -16.52
C ILE A 225 -13.29 -19.88 -15.59
N GLN A 226 -11.98 -20.04 -15.58
CA GLN A 226 -11.33 -20.99 -14.68
C GLN A 226 -11.73 -20.74 -13.23
N PRO A 227 -12.00 -21.79 -12.43
CA PRO A 227 -12.43 -21.63 -11.04
C PRO A 227 -11.55 -20.71 -10.22
N MET A 228 -10.21 -20.81 -10.39
CA MET A 228 -9.24 -19.96 -9.68
C MET A 228 -9.29 -18.47 -10.08
N MET A 229 -9.86 -18.13 -11.24
CA MET A 229 -9.99 -16.75 -11.71
C MET A 229 -11.34 -16.12 -11.36
N LYS A 230 -12.35 -16.91 -11.01
CA LYS A 230 -13.67 -16.39 -10.63
C LYS A 230 -13.64 -15.41 -9.47
N PRO A 231 -12.83 -15.62 -8.39
CA PRO A 231 -12.68 -14.65 -7.31
C PRO A 231 -12.27 -13.27 -7.81
N LEU A 232 -11.30 -13.23 -8.71
CA LEU A 232 -10.79 -11.97 -9.26
C LEU A 232 -11.84 -11.25 -10.12
N CYS A 233 -12.64 -12.00 -10.89
CA CYS A 233 -13.77 -11.44 -11.63
C CYS A 233 -14.80 -10.82 -10.70
N TYR A 234 -15.23 -11.53 -9.67
CA TYR A 234 -16.23 -11.05 -8.72
C TYR A 234 -15.71 -9.84 -7.93
N GLN A 235 -14.46 -9.88 -7.51
CA GLN A 235 -13.85 -8.73 -6.84
C GLN A 235 -13.73 -7.52 -7.75
N SER A 236 -13.35 -7.70 -9.02
CA SER A 236 -13.28 -6.61 -9.98
C SER A 236 -14.65 -5.95 -10.19
N ILE A 237 -15.72 -6.76 -10.32
CA ILE A 237 -17.09 -6.27 -10.46
C ILE A 237 -17.56 -5.58 -9.17
N PHE A 238 -17.25 -6.16 -8.01
CA PHE A 238 -17.54 -5.53 -6.73
C PHE A 238 -16.88 -4.14 -6.64
N ASN A 239 -15.62 -4.05 -7.04
CA ASN A 239 -14.86 -2.80 -7.01
C ASN A 239 -15.48 -1.72 -7.91
N LEU A 240 -16.10 -2.08 -9.04
CA LEU A 240 -16.85 -1.15 -9.89
C LEU A 240 -18.08 -0.55 -9.20
N LYS A 241 -18.56 -1.15 -8.11
CA LYS A 241 -19.70 -0.68 -7.32
C LYS A 241 -19.32 0.27 -6.20
N ILE A 242 -18.03 0.46 -5.97
CA ILE A 242 -17.52 1.38 -4.98
C ILE A 242 -17.53 2.78 -5.60
N HIS A 243 -18.43 3.64 -5.13
CA HIS A 243 -18.62 4.99 -5.64
C HIS A 243 -18.09 6.08 -4.71
N ASP A 244 -17.45 5.70 -3.59
CA ASP A 244 -16.88 6.68 -2.67
C ASP A 244 -15.63 7.32 -3.28
N GLU A 245 -15.41 8.60 -2.99
CA GLU A 245 -14.17 9.28 -3.34
C GLU A 245 -13.02 8.61 -2.60
N MET A 246 -12.18 7.92 -3.34
CA MET A 246 -10.96 7.28 -2.85
C MET A 246 -9.77 8.00 -3.46
N PHE A 247 -8.76 8.19 -2.65
CA PHE A 247 -7.53 8.84 -3.10
C PHE A 247 -6.74 7.96 -4.07
N ASP A 248 -6.68 6.65 -3.79
CA ASP A 248 -6.03 5.67 -4.65
C ASP A 248 -7.03 4.60 -5.08
N TYR A 249 -7.24 4.52 -6.38
CA TYR A 249 -8.05 3.47 -7.00
C TYR A 249 -7.20 2.25 -7.44
N GLY A 250 -5.89 2.30 -7.22
CA GLY A 250 -4.96 1.24 -7.63
C GLY A 250 -5.35 -0.11 -7.05
N PHE A 251 -5.69 -0.15 -5.76
CA PHE A 251 -6.11 -1.39 -5.13
C PHE A 251 -7.45 -1.93 -5.67
N LEU A 252 -8.35 -1.06 -6.15
CA LEU A 252 -9.60 -1.48 -6.78
C LEU A 252 -9.38 -2.09 -8.17
N SER A 253 -8.37 -1.64 -8.89
CA SER A 253 -8.03 -2.14 -10.22
C SER A 253 -7.12 -3.38 -10.19
N PHE A 254 -6.42 -3.63 -9.09
CA PHE A 254 -5.46 -4.72 -8.95
C PHE A 254 -6.06 -6.11 -9.26
N PRO A 255 -7.26 -6.50 -8.78
CA PRO A 255 -7.86 -7.77 -9.14
C PRO A 255 -8.10 -7.92 -10.65
N ALA A 256 -8.47 -6.84 -11.34
CA ALA A 256 -8.67 -6.87 -12.78
C ALA A 256 -7.34 -7.08 -13.54
N PHE A 257 -6.25 -6.46 -13.07
CA PHE A 257 -4.92 -6.70 -13.64
C PHE A 257 -4.44 -8.12 -13.37
N LYS A 258 -4.64 -8.65 -12.17
CA LYS A 258 -4.32 -10.05 -11.84
C LYS A 258 -5.14 -11.05 -12.67
N LEU A 259 -6.43 -10.74 -12.91
CA LEU A 259 -7.27 -11.53 -13.78
C LEU A 259 -6.74 -11.55 -15.22
N LEU A 260 -6.37 -10.39 -15.75
CA LEU A 260 -5.77 -10.26 -17.08
C LEU A 260 -4.46 -11.04 -17.15
N GLU A 261 -3.60 -10.87 -16.16
CA GLU A 261 -2.34 -11.62 -16.05
C GLU A 261 -2.58 -13.14 -16.05
N GLY A 262 -3.46 -13.62 -15.18
CA GLY A 262 -3.77 -15.04 -15.08
C GLY A 262 -4.33 -15.60 -16.39
N HIS A 263 -5.18 -14.84 -17.07
CA HIS A 263 -5.76 -15.26 -18.35
C HIS A 263 -4.70 -15.31 -19.46
N LEU A 264 -3.79 -14.34 -19.51
CA LEU A 264 -2.69 -14.35 -20.47
C LEU A 264 -1.74 -15.52 -20.21
N ARG A 265 -1.40 -15.82 -18.95
CA ARG A 265 -0.60 -17.02 -18.59
C ARG A 265 -1.28 -18.30 -19.08
N TYR A 266 -2.58 -18.42 -18.86
CA TYR A 266 -3.35 -19.57 -19.34
C TYR A 266 -3.29 -19.71 -20.86
N ILE A 267 -3.45 -18.61 -21.62
CA ILE A 267 -3.33 -18.63 -23.08
C ILE A 267 -1.92 -19.03 -23.51
N MET A 268 -0.89 -18.49 -22.84
CA MET A 268 0.50 -18.81 -23.17
C MET A 268 0.81 -20.29 -22.90
N ASP A 269 0.34 -20.82 -21.78
CA ASP A 269 0.49 -22.23 -21.44
C ASP A 269 -0.24 -23.13 -22.46
N ASP A 270 -1.49 -22.81 -22.81
CA ASP A 270 -2.28 -23.50 -23.83
C ASP A 270 -1.57 -23.51 -25.21
N LYS A 271 -0.84 -22.46 -25.53
CA LYS A 271 -0.07 -22.32 -26.78
C LYS A 271 1.39 -22.78 -26.62
N SER A 272 1.78 -23.33 -25.47
CA SER A 272 3.16 -23.75 -25.18
C SER A 272 4.19 -22.62 -25.39
N ILE A 273 3.80 -21.38 -25.10
CA ILE A 273 4.68 -20.21 -25.14
C ILE A 273 5.41 -20.12 -23.79
N PRO A 274 6.75 -20.26 -23.74
CA PRO A 274 7.47 -20.24 -22.48
C PRO A 274 7.48 -18.84 -21.84
N LEU A 275 7.25 -18.79 -20.53
CA LEU A 275 7.46 -17.61 -19.70
C LEU A 275 8.86 -17.66 -19.08
N ASP A 276 9.60 -16.56 -19.11
CA ASP A 276 10.88 -16.49 -18.42
C ASP A 276 10.67 -16.31 -16.91
N ASN A 277 11.26 -17.21 -16.11
CA ASN A 277 11.23 -17.19 -14.64
C ASN A 277 9.82 -17.09 -13.99
N ASN A 278 8.77 -17.51 -14.67
CA ASN A 278 7.39 -17.36 -14.22
C ASN A 278 6.97 -15.90 -13.91
N ARG A 279 7.74 -14.91 -14.33
CA ARG A 279 7.45 -13.48 -14.10
C ARG A 279 6.76 -12.89 -15.32
N PHE A 280 5.60 -12.33 -15.11
CA PHE A 280 4.81 -11.71 -16.17
C PHE A 280 5.40 -10.40 -16.70
N SER A 281 6.19 -9.70 -15.89
CA SER A 281 6.89 -8.47 -16.28
C SER A 281 8.08 -8.70 -17.20
N MET A 282 8.50 -9.95 -17.39
CA MET A 282 9.59 -10.33 -18.28
C MET A 282 9.06 -11.27 -19.35
N PHE A 283 8.41 -10.70 -20.37
CA PHE A 283 8.28 -11.43 -21.63
C PHE A 283 9.68 -11.71 -22.12
N THR A 284 10.04 -12.98 -22.26
CA THR A 284 11.20 -13.35 -23.03
C THR A 284 11.00 -12.73 -24.42
N LYS A 285 11.94 -11.92 -24.87
CA LYS A 285 11.91 -11.39 -26.21
C LYS A 285 11.79 -12.59 -27.16
N ILE A 286 10.60 -12.79 -27.70
CA ILE A 286 10.35 -13.87 -28.65
C ILE A 286 11.01 -13.41 -29.94
N LYS A 287 12.12 -14.05 -30.32
CA LYS A 287 12.71 -13.83 -31.63
C LYS A 287 11.70 -14.29 -32.67
N ASP A 288 11.27 -13.37 -33.51
CA ASP A 288 10.48 -13.70 -34.69
C ASP A 288 11.23 -14.76 -35.50
N PRO A 289 10.72 -15.99 -35.63
CA PRO A 289 11.40 -17.06 -36.37
C PRO A 289 11.58 -16.71 -37.84
N THR A 290 10.81 -15.76 -38.39
CA THR A 290 10.89 -15.30 -39.79
C THR A 290 11.79 -14.11 -39.95
N ASN A 291 12.09 -13.37 -38.86
CA ASN A 291 13.02 -12.23 -38.87
C ASN A 291 13.81 -12.12 -37.56
N PRO A 292 14.92 -12.85 -37.42
CA PRO A 292 15.68 -12.91 -36.17
C PRO A 292 16.32 -11.56 -35.73
N LYS A 293 16.15 -10.49 -36.51
CA LYS A 293 16.59 -9.13 -36.15
C LYS A 293 15.50 -8.29 -35.52
N ASN A 294 14.25 -8.72 -35.63
CA ASN A 294 13.12 -8.06 -34.94
C ASN A 294 12.82 -8.78 -33.64
N GLU A 295 13.02 -8.08 -32.55
CA GLU A 295 12.53 -8.47 -31.22
C GLU A 295 11.15 -7.82 -31.06
N LEU A 296 10.10 -8.65 -30.83
CA LEU A 296 8.77 -8.19 -30.47
C LEU A 296 8.72 -7.77 -29.00
#